data_223c59c1978d3a2c806eef93bf1470d0
#
_entry.id   223c59c1978d3a2c806eef93bf1470d0
#
_cell.length_a   1.000
_cell.length_b   1.000
_cell.length_c   1.000
_cell.angle_alpha   90.00
_cell.angle_beta   90.00
_cell.angle_gamma   90.00
#
_symmetry.space_group_name_H-M   'P 1'
#
loop_
_entity.id
_entity.type
_entity.pdbx_description
1 polymer ?
#
loop_
_entity_poly.entity_id
_entity_poly.type
_entity_poly.pdbx_seq_one_letter_code
_entity_poly.pdbx_strand_id
1 'polypeptide(L)'
;MHPGFNAKKFPDKPAIVMAGSGKIMTHGELNALSNQGAQLFRSLGLKPGDSIAIMLENHFLFFPIIFAAWRSGLQYTAISWRLQPSEVEYIVKDCEAKAFITSKFLEDTAQNLNASLSNVSKFMLDGPSEGYESYEDAIREMSQDPIEDECQGGSMLYSSGTTGRPKGVKRQLTLNPLPYQEDDEDTGLGRALLIYGATEESIYLSPAPLYHSAPLNFVTGFLAQGCTAIILEKFDTEVALKAIQDYKVTHSQWVPTMFVRFLKIDPSIRTQYDLSTHQVAIHAAAPCPVAVKEQRIEWWGPILHEYYAGTEFNGMKIINSEEW
;
A
#
# COMPACT_ATOMS: atom_id res chain seq x y z
N MET A 1 1.34 14.23 3.79
CA MET A 1 0.54 14.68 4.96
C MET A 1 0.40 13.54 5.96
N HIS A 2 0.28 13.88 7.24
CA HIS A 2 0.21 12.93 8.35
C HIS A 2 -1.23 12.39 8.54
N PRO A 3 -1.46 11.10 8.86
CA PRO A 3 -2.81 10.56 9.08
C PRO A 3 -3.64 11.34 10.10
N GLY A 4 -3.00 11.87 11.17
CA GLY A 4 -3.66 12.69 12.17
C GLY A 4 -4.24 14.00 11.64
N PHE A 5 -3.62 14.58 10.59
CA PHE A 5 -4.18 15.76 9.93
C PHE A 5 -5.50 15.43 9.21
N ASN A 6 -5.50 14.36 8.42
CA ASN A 6 -6.70 13.93 7.70
C ASN A 6 -7.81 13.47 8.67
N ALA A 7 -7.44 12.79 9.77
CA ALA A 7 -8.37 12.41 10.82
C ALA A 7 -9.04 13.63 11.50
N LYS A 8 -8.30 14.72 11.68
CA LYS A 8 -8.84 15.97 12.23
C LYS A 8 -9.75 16.69 11.24
N LYS A 9 -9.36 16.70 9.94
CA LYS A 9 -10.10 17.41 8.89
C LYS A 9 -11.33 16.63 8.40
N PHE A 10 -11.21 15.29 8.30
CA PHE A 10 -12.20 14.40 7.69
C PHE A 10 -12.42 13.13 8.52
N PRO A 11 -12.78 13.21 9.81
CA PRO A 11 -12.80 12.05 10.72
C PRO A 11 -13.65 10.89 10.18
N ASP A 12 -14.81 11.18 9.61
CA ASP A 12 -15.82 10.21 9.18
C ASP A 12 -15.72 9.85 7.68
N LYS A 13 -14.81 10.52 6.93
CA LYS A 13 -14.62 10.22 5.51
C LYS A 13 -13.96 8.86 5.33
N PRO A 14 -14.46 8.00 4.43
CA PRO A 14 -13.79 6.76 4.10
C PRO A 14 -12.34 7.00 3.63
N ALA A 15 -11.39 6.37 4.31
CA ALA A 15 -10.00 6.31 3.90
C ALA A 15 -9.74 5.05 3.04
N ILE A 16 -10.21 3.90 3.52
CA ILE A 16 -10.01 2.61 2.88
C ILE A 16 -11.35 1.91 2.71
N VAL A 17 -11.58 1.37 1.51
CA VAL A 17 -12.70 0.48 1.22
C VAL A 17 -12.17 -0.79 0.57
N MET A 18 -12.49 -1.94 1.14
CA MET A 18 -12.18 -3.24 0.56
C MET A 18 -13.30 -3.60 -0.43
N ALA A 19 -12.99 -3.67 -1.71
CA ALA A 19 -14.02 -3.80 -2.76
C ALA A 19 -14.77 -5.14 -2.74
N GLY A 20 -14.13 -6.22 -2.27
CA GLY A 20 -14.73 -7.55 -2.19
C GLY A 20 -15.60 -7.73 -0.95
N SER A 21 -15.08 -7.41 0.22
CA SER A 21 -15.78 -7.58 1.51
C SER A 21 -16.69 -6.40 1.87
N GLY A 22 -16.51 -5.25 1.25
CA GLY A 22 -17.24 -4.02 1.58
C GLY A 22 -16.83 -3.37 2.91
N LYS A 23 -15.77 -3.85 3.57
CA LYS A 23 -15.27 -3.25 4.81
C LYS A 23 -14.78 -1.83 4.54
N ILE A 24 -15.17 -0.89 5.40
CA ILE A 24 -14.79 0.52 5.32
C ILE A 24 -14.02 0.91 6.58
N MET A 25 -12.97 1.70 6.39
CA MET A 25 -12.21 2.35 7.46
C MET A 25 -12.19 3.85 7.19
N THR A 26 -12.57 4.67 8.15
CA THR A 26 -12.51 6.12 8.05
C THR A 26 -11.08 6.65 8.29
N HIS A 27 -10.83 7.92 7.97
CA HIS A 27 -9.55 8.57 8.30
C HIS A 27 -9.34 8.65 9.83
N GLY A 28 -10.41 8.82 10.60
CA GLY A 28 -10.36 8.78 12.07
C GLY A 28 -9.89 7.42 12.58
N GLU A 29 -10.50 6.34 12.09
CA GLU A 29 -10.15 4.96 12.45
C GLU A 29 -8.74 4.59 11.98
N LEU A 30 -8.33 5.00 10.77
CA LEU A 30 -6.98 4.79 10.26
C LEU A 30 -5.93 5.43 11.17
N ASN A 31 -6.18 6.67 11.61
CA ASN A 31 -5.28 7.36 12.54
C ASN A 31 -5.24 6.66 13.91
N ALA A 32 -6.39 6.31 14.48
CA ALA A 32 -6.48 5.64 15.78
C ALA A 32 -5.72 4.29 15.77
N LEU A 33 -5.97 3.44 14.76
CA LEU A 33 -5.30 2.15 14.61
C LEU A 33 -3.79 2.30 14.36
N SER A 34 -3.39 3.33 13.61
CA SER A 34 -1.96 3.59 13.40
C SER A 34 -1.27 4.11 14.67
N ASN A 35 -1.97 4.88 15.52
CA ASN A 35 -1.45 5.26 16.84
C ASN A 35 -1.27 4.03 17.73
N GLN A 36 -2.29 3.19 17.84
CA GLN A 36 -2.22 1.97 18.63
C GLN A 36 -1.08 1.06 18.18
N GLY A 37 -0.88 0.89 16.86
CA GLY A 37 0.26 0.15 16.33
C GLY A 37 1.61 0.80 16.66
N ALA A 38 1.71 2.14 16.65
CA ALA A 38 2.93 2.85 17.05
C ALA A 38 3.24 2.67 18.55
N GLN A 39 2.22 2.73 19.40
CA GLN A 39 2.36 2.43 20.84
C GLN A 39 2.80 0.98 21.07
N LEU A 40 2.25 0.02 20.33
CA LEU A 40 2.71 -1.37 20.38
C LEU A 40 4.18 -1.46 20.02
N PHE A 41 4.64 -0.83 18.93
CA PHE A 41 6.05 -0.88 18.54
C PHE A 41 6.97 -0.28 19.61
N ARG A 42 6.57 0.81 20.26
CA ARG A 42 7.32 1.39 21.39
C ARG A 42 7.34 0.47 22.61
N SER A 43 6.23 -0.20 22.94
CA SER A 43 6.16 -1.16 24.06
C SER A 43 7.07 -2.37 23.85
N LEU A 44 7.31 -2.76 22.60
CA LEU A 44 8.29 -3.80 22.22
C LEU A 44 9.74 -3.28 22.23
N GLY A 45 9.97 -2.01 22.56
CA GLY A 45 11.30 -1.41 22.61
C GLY A 45 11.88 -1.00 21.25
N LEU A 46 11.07 -0.97 20.17
CA LEU A 46 11.53 -0.48 18.88
C LEU A 46 11.76 1.04 18.92
N LYS A 47 12.85 1.47 18.31
CA LYS A 47 13.30 2.87 18.28
C LYS A 47 13.34 3.38 16.83
N PRO A 48 13.33 4.71 16.62
CA PRO A 48 13.57 5.27 15.29
C PRO A 48 14.81 4.66 14.61
N GLY A 49 14.66 4.25 13.37
CA GLY A 49 15.68 3.54 12.59
C GLY A 49 15.60 2.00 12.64
N ASP A 50 14.86 1.43 13.58
CA ASP A 50 14.61 -0.02 13.60
C ASP A 50 13.69 -0.44 12.45
N SER A 51 13.67 -1.75 12.18
CA SER A 51 12.90 -2.30 11.05
C SER A 51 11.79 -3.25 11.50
N ILE A 52 10.70 -3.27 10.71
CA ILE A 52 9.67 -4.31 10.77
C ILE A 52 9.47 -4.95 9.40
N ALA A 53 9.02 -6.19 9.38
CA ALA A 53 8.66 -6.92 8.17
C ALA A 53 7.16 -7.26 8.16
N ILE A 54 6.52 -7.12 7.00
CA ILE A 54 5.10 -7.30 6.82
C ILE A 54 4.89 -8.23 5.62
N MET A 55 4.28 -9.39 5.85
CA MET A 55 3.91 -10.34 4.80
C MET A 55 2.41 -10.55 4.84
N LEU A 56 1.67 -9.82 4.02
CA LEU A 56 0.21 -9.83 3.96
C LEU A 56 -0.28 -9.91 2.51
N GLU A 57 -1.43 -10.53 2.33
CA GLU A 57 -2.30 -10.26 1.18
C GLU A 57 -2.78 -8.80 1.21
N ASN A 58 -3.65 -8.40 0.27
CA ASN A 58 -4.30 -7.09 0.33
C ASN A 58 -5.30 -7.08 1.51
N HIS A 59 -4.81 -6.76 2.68
CA HIS A 59 -5.52 -6.87 3.95
C HIS A 59 -6.01 -5.50 4.45
N PHE A 60 -7.15 -5.49 5.15
CA PHE A 60 -7.79 -4.29 5.69
C PHE A 60 -6.88 -3.48 6.63
N LEU A 61 -6.04 -4.16 7.44
CA LEU A 61 -5.10 -3.53 8.37
C LEU A 61 -3.72 -3.23 7.76
N PHE A 62 -3.52 -3.41 6.46
CA PHE A 62 -2.21 -3.18 5.82
C PHE A 62 -1.71 -1.75 6.06
N PHE A 63 -2.53 -0.74 5.78
CA PHE A 63 -2.14 0.67 5.91
C PHE A 63 -2.10 1.20 7.34
N PRO A 64 -2.98 0.80 8.28
CA PRO A 64 -2.75 1.06 9.70
C PRO A 64 -1.36 0.64 10.19
N ILE A 65 -0.89 -0.54 9.80
CA ILE A 65 0.45 -1.05 10.16
C ILE A 65 1.55 -0.20 9.49
N ILE A 66 1.40 0.11 8.19
CA ILE A 66 2.35 0.98 7.47
C ILE A 66 2.46 2.35 8.14
N PHE A 67 1.34 3.00 8.44
CA PHE A 67 1.37 4.31 9.08
C PHE A 67 1.85 4.25 10.53
N ALA A 68 1.59 3.15 11.26
CA ALA A 68 2.16 2.92 12.58
C ALA A 68 3.70 2.86 12.52
N ALA A 69 4.25 2.11 11.57
CA ALA A 69 5.69 2.06 11.37
C ALA A 69 6.27 3.41 10.92
N TRP A 70 5.60 4.05 9.97
CA TRP A 70 6.04 5.33 9.41
C TRP A 70 6.10 6.43 10.48
N ARG A 71 5.06 6.59 11.31
CA ARG A 71 5.04 7.60 12.38
C ARG A 71 5.98 7.29 13.54
N SER A 72 6.41 6.03 13.66
CA SER A 72 7.38 5.58 14.65
C SER A 72 8.83 5.71 14.21
N GLY A 73 9.10 6.30 13.05
CA GLY A 73 10.46 6.39 12.51
C GLY A 73 11.05 5.03 12.09
N LEU A 74 10.22 4.01 11.88
CA LEU A 74 10.70 2.68 11.54
C LEU A 74 10.86 2.50 10.03
N GLN A 75 11.79 1.61 9.65
CA GLN A 75 11.77 1.03 8.31
C GLN A 75 10.74 -0.09 8.25
N TYR A 76 9.90 -0.09 7.21
CA TYR A 76 8.96 -1.19 6.98
C TYR A 76 9.25 -1.87 5.65
N THR A 77 9.30 -3.21 5.70
CA THR A 77 9.56 -4.07 4.56
C THR A 77 8.31 -4.87 4.22
N ALA A 78 7.64 -4.50 3.13
CA ALA A 78 6.52 -5.26 2.60
C ALA A 78 7.05 -6.44 1.76
N ILE A 79 6.74 -7.66 2.20
CA ILE A 79 7.24 -8.91 1.61
C ILE A 79 6.14 -9.55 0.77
N SER A 80 6.51 -10.01 -0.42
CA SER A 80 5.59 -10.79 -1.26
C SER A 80 5.19 -12.09 -0.57
N TRP A 81 3.90 -12.28 -0.34
CA TRP A 81 3.35 -13.51 0.23
C TRP A 81 3.45 -14.73 -0.71
N ARG A 82 3.93 -14.52 -1.95
CA ARG A 82 4.17 -15.60 -2.93
C ARG A 82 5.57 -16.20 -2.83
N LEU A 83 6.44 -15.65 -2.00
CA LEU A 83 7.80 -16.15 -1.79
C LEU A 83 7.78 -17.43 -0.96
N GLN A 84 8.81 -18.26 -1.17
CA GLN A 84 9.02 -19.45 -0.35
C GLN A 84 9.48 -19.06 1.08
N PRO A 85 9.22 -19.89 2.10
CA PRO A 85 9.62 -19.57 3.47
C PRO A 85 11.10 -19.19 3.62
N SER A 86 12.01 -19.84 2.91
CA SER A 86 13.45 -19.53 2.95
C SER A 86 13.80 -18.15 2.37
N GLU A 87 13.03 -17.67 1.41
CA GLU A 87 13.21 -16.33 0.83
C GLU A 87 12.67 -15.26 1.81
N VAL A 88 11.53 -15.55 2.45
CA VAL A 88 10.96 -14.66 3.48
C VAL A 88 11.90 -14.56 4.67
N GLU A 89 12.41 -15.70 5.17
CA GLU A 89 13.40 -15.75 6.24
C GLU A 89 14.63 -14.89 5.91
N TYR A 90 15.15 -15.04 4.68
CA TYR A 90 16.29 -14.23 4.23
C TYR A 90 15.97 -12.73 4.32
N ILE A 91 14.82 -12.29 3.80
CA ILE A 91 14.43 -10.87 3.80
C ILE A 91 14.26 -10.35 5.23
N VAL A 92 13.58 -11.09 6.10
CA VAL A 92 13.35 -10.69 7.50
C VAL A 92 14.67 -10.51 8.25
N LYS A 93 15.64 -11.40 8.01
CA LYS A 93 16.99 -11.32 8.60
C LYS A 93 17.82 -10.20 7.99
N ASP A 94 17.79 -10.05 6.66
CA ASP A 94 18.59 -9.05 5.92
C ASP A 94 18.14 -7.61 6.23
N CYS A 95 16.83 -7.38 6.42
CA CYS A 95 16.32 -6.07 6.86
C CYS A 95 16.39 -5.87 8.38
N GLU A 96 16.94 -6.83 9.14
CA GLU A 96 17.09 -6.79 10.60
C GLU A 96 15.75 -6.49 11.30
N ALA A 97 14.66 -7.09 10.80
CA ALA A 97 13.33 -6.84 11.36
C ALA A 97 13.22 -7.29 12.81
N LYS A 98 12.75 -6.40 13.69
CA LYS A 98 12.47 -6.70 15.11
C LYS A 98 11.05 -7.20 15.35
N ALA A 99 10.13 -6.88 14.40
CA ALA A 99 8.78 -7.42 14.40
C ALA A 99 8.44 -7.97 13.01
N PHE A 100 7.68 -9.06 12.97
CA PHE A 100 7.15 -9.68 11.76
C PHE A 100 5.63 -9.83 11.90
N ILE A 101 4.90 -9.28 10.93
CA ILE A 101 3.44 -9.25 10.94
C ILE A 101 2.93 -10.00 9.71
N THR A 102 2.05 -10.96 9.92
CA THR A 102 1.41 -11.76 8.86
C THR A 102 -0.07 -12.00 9.18
N SER A 103 -0.77 -12.83 8.40
CA SER A 103 -2.21 -13.10 8.55
C SER A 103 -2.52 -14.59 8.58
N LYS A 104 -3.70 -14.93 9.06
CA LYS A 104 -4.22 -16.31 9.03
C LYS A 104 -4.30 -16.90 7.62
N PHE A 105 -4.46 -16.06 6.61
CA PHE A 105 -4.40 -16.49 5.20
C PHE A 105 -3.05 -17.11 4.84
N LEU A 106 -1.98 -16.73 5.54
CA LEU A 106 -0.59 -17.16 5.30
C LEU A 106 -0.06 -18.06 6.43
N GLU A 107 -0.94 -18.65 7.25
CA GLU A 107 -0.57 -19.42 8.44
C GLU A 107 0.43 -20.54 8.15
N ASP A 108 0.23 -21.31 7.09
CA ASP A 108 1.12 -22.41 6.71
C ASP A 108 2.56 -21.91 6.45
N THR A 109 2.71 -20.79 5.76
CA THR A 109 4.02 -20.17 5.54
C THR A 109 4.61 -19.64 6.84
N ALA A 110 3.78 -19.01 7.67
CA ALA A 110 4.18 -18.45 8.97
C ALA A 110 4.69 -19.54 9.91
N GLN A 111 4.03 -20.69 9.97
CA GLN A 111 4.47 -21.82 10.82
C GLN A 111 5.84 -22.37 10.40
N ASN A 112 6.13 -22.41 9.09
CA ASN A 112 7.45 -22.79 8.58
C ASN A 112 8.56 -21.79 8.96
N LEU A 113 8.20 -20.55 9.30
CA LEU A 113 9.14 -19.49 9.74
C LEU A 113 9.30 -19.42 11.25
N ASN A 114 8.41 -20.06 12.02
CA ASN A 114 8.32 -19.85 13.46
C ASN A 114 9.65 -20.11 14.20
N ALA A 115 10.32 -21.21 13.92
CA ALA A 115 11.59 -21.57 14.55
C ALA A 115 12.75 -20.65 14.11
N SER A 116 12.81 -20.26 12.83
CA SER A 116 13.91 -19.47 12.27
C SER A 116 13.85 -17.98 12.63
N LEU A 117 12.68 -17.51 13.09
CA LEU A 117 12.42 -16.13 13.54
C LEU A 117 12.24 -16.04 15.06
N SER A 118 12.92 -16.87 15.83
CA SER A 118 12.78 -16.94 17.30
C SER A 118 13.11 -15.63 18.04
N ASN A 119 13.94 -14.76 17.46
CA ASN A 119 14.35 -13.48 18.05
C ASN A 119 13.54 -12.28 17.53
N VAL A 120 12.44 -12.53 16.81
CA VAL A 120 11.58 -11.51 16.21
C VAL A 120 10.22 -11.57 16.91
N SER A 121 9.67 -10.43 17.31
CA SER A 121 8.28 -10.35 17.80
C SER A 121 7.33 -10.68 16.64
N LYS A 122 6.46 -11.68 16.83
CA LYS A 122 5.64 -12.23 15.74
C LYS A 122 4.17 -12.01 16.00
N PHE A 123 3.48 -11.40 15.04
CA PHE A 123 2.05 -11.11 15.12
C PHE A 123 1.30 -11.71 13.93
N MET A 124 0.08 -12.19 14.24
CA MET A 124 -0.86 -12.73 13.26
C MET A 124 -2.13 -11.89 13.25
N LEU A 125 -2.56 -11.49 12.07
CA LEU A 125 -3.88 -10.89 11.85
C LEU A 125 -4.96 -11.98 11.72
N ASP A 126 -6.20 -11.62 12.01
CA ASP A 126 -7.38 -12.50 12.02
C ASP A 126 -7.31 -13.59 13.10
N GLY A 127 -6.59 -13.31 14.19
CA GLY A 127 -6.49 -14.16 15.38
C GLY A 127 -5.10 -14.81 15.57
N PRO A 128 -4.86 -15.36 16.76
CA PRO A 128 -3.55 -15.91 17.13
C PRO A 128 -3.24 -17.24 16.41
N SER A 129 -1.95 -17.57 16.35
CA SER A 129 -1.46 -18.85 15.88
C SER A 129 -0.29 -19.29 16.75
N GLU A 130 0.11 -20.57 16.70
CA GLU A 130 1.23 -21.06 17.51
C GLU A 130 2.52 -20.25 17.22
N GLY A 131 3.09 -19.65 18.28
CA GLY A 131 4.26 -18.79 18.19
C GLY A 131 4.03 -17.40 17.60
N TYR A 132 2.77 -17.01 17.36
CA TYR A 132 2.35 -15.68 16.90
C TYR A 132 1.24 -15.13 17.80
N GLU A 133 1.40 -13.93 18.31
CA GLU A 133 0.36 -13.22 19.05
C GLU A 133 -0.68 -12.62 18.10
N SER A 134 -1.93 -12.46 18.56
CA SER A 134 -2.94 -11.70 17.79
C SER A 134 -2.54 -10.23 17.75
N TYR A 135 -2.37 -9.68 16.56
CA TYR A 135 -2.06 -8.25 16.39
C TYR A 135 -3.21 -7.38 16.89
N GLU A 136 -4.44 -7.76 16.57
CA GLU A 136 -5.64 -7.01 16.98
C GLU A 136 -5.79 -6.97 18.50
N ASP A 137 -5.49 -8.09 19.20
CA ASP A 137 -5.53 -8.11 20.65
C ASP A 137 -4.39 -7.28 21.25
N ALA A 138 -3.19 -7.36 20.65
CA ALA A 138 -2.03 -6.61 21.11
C ALA A 138 -2.22 -5.08 21.01
N ILE A 139 -2.89 -4.60 19.96
CA ILE A 139 -3.15 -3.15 19.80
C ILE A 139 -4.38 -2.67 20.56
N ARG A 140 -5.32 -3.54 20.93
CA ARG A 140 -6.61 -3.16 21.54
C ARG A 140 -6.45 -2.35 22.81
N GLU A 141 -5.47 -2.71 23.64
CA GLU A 141 -5.18 -2.06 24.92
C GLU A 141 -4.22 -0.86 24.79
N MET A 142 -3.71 -0.60 23.58
CA MET A 142 -2.80 0.52 23.33
C MET A 142 -3.56 1.83 23.19
N SER A 143 -2.92 2.94 23.63
CA SER A 143 -3.48 4.28 23.48
C SER A 143 -3.72 4.63 22.02
N GLN A 144 -4.82 5.31 21.75
CA GLN A 144 -5.10 5.93 20.45
C GLN A 144 -4.45 7.31 20.30
N ASP A 145 -3.76 7.80 21.31
CA ASP A 145 -2.98 9.03 21.24
C ASP A 145 -1.64 8.78 20.52
N PRO A 146 -1.09 9.79 19.85
CA PRO A 146 0.21 9.68 19.22
C PRO A 146 1.32 9.37 20.23
N ILE A 147 2.40 8.72 19.79
CA ILE A 147 3.63 8.57 20.58
C ILE A 147 4.32 9.94 20.69
N GLU A 148 5.05 10.17 21.80
CA GLU A 148 5.69 11.48 22.08
C GLU A 148 6.81 11.83 21.08
N ASP A 149 7.48 10.83 20.52
CA ASP A 149 8.65 10.96 19.65
C ASP A 149 8.35 10.64 18.17
N GLU A 150 7.16 11.02 17.68
CA GLU A 150 6.83 10.79 16.28
C GLU A 150 7.87 11.38 15.33
N CYS A 151 8.36 10.54 14.43
CA CYS A 151 9.28 10.95 13.37
C CYS A 151 9.10 10.10 12.12
N GLN A 152 9.53 10.63 10.99
CA GLN A 152 9.30 10.05 9.69
C GLN A 152 10.12 8.78 9.47
N GLY A 153 9.45 7.64 9.39
CA GLY A 153 10.00 6.38 8.90
C GLY A 153 9.94 6.24 7.37
N GLY A 154 10.21 5.06 6.87
CA GLY A 154 10.21 4.83 5.43
C GLY A 154 10.20 3.37 5.02
N SER A 155 9.95 3.12 3.75
CA SER A 155 9.97 1.77 3.20
C SER A 155 11.40 1.31 2.86
N MET A 156 11.67 0.03 3.14
CA MET A 156 12.79 -0.72 2.57
C MET A 156 12.19 -1.86 1.75
N LEU A 157 12.23 -1.74 0.44
CA LEU A 157 11.59 -2.71 -0.46
C LEU A 157 12.64 -3.59 -1.14
N TYR A 158 12.25 -4.81 -1.45
CA TYR A 158 13.12 -5.77 -2.12
C TYR A 158 12.75 -5.89 -3.59
N SER A 159 13.74 -5.76 -4.45
CA SER A 159 13.63 -6.06 -5.87
C SER A 159 14.00 -7.53 -6.13
N SER A 160 13.45 -8.12 -7.19
CA SER A 160 13.69 -9.53 -7.56
C SER A 160 15.16 -9.86 -7.90
N GLY A 161 16.04 -8.86 -7.97
CA GLY A 161 17.46 -9.00 -8.24
C GLY A 161 17.78 -9.84 -9.50
N THR A 162 18.67 -9.38 -10.34
CA THR A 162 19.13 -10.14 -11.53
C THR A 162 20.05 -11.33 -11.17
N THR A 163 20.46 -11.46 -9.91
CA THR A 163 21.46 -12.44 -9.42
C THR A 163 20.88 -13.55 -8.55
N GLY A 164 19.56 -13.72 -8.53
CA GLY A 164 18.87 -14.84 -7.86
C GLY A 164 18.51 -14.64 -6.39
N ARG A 165 19.01 -13.60 -5.71
CA ARG A 165 18.53 -13.21 -4.36
C ARG A 165 17.89 -11.83 -4.40
N PRO A 166 16.77 -11.61 -3.66
CA PRO A 166 16.18 -10.29 -3.50
C PRO A 166 17.19 -9.28 -2.95
N LYS A 167 17.21 -8.06 -3.49
CA LYS A 167 18.07 -6.98 -3.02
C LYS A 167 17.23 -5.91 -2.35
N GLY A 168 17.56 -5.59 -1.09
CA GLY A 168 16.93 -4.53 -0.33
C GLY A 168 17.36 -3.15 -0.82
N VAL A 169 16.39 -2.33 -1.20
CA VAL A 169 16.61 -0.92 -1.54
C VAL A 169 16.45 -0.11 -0.26
N LYS A 170 17.54 0.02 0.48
CA LYS A 170 17.58 0.78 1.75
C LYS A 170 17.77 2.25 1.46
N ARG A 171 16.82 3.08 1.88
CA ARG A 171 16.96 4.54 1.88
C ARG A 171 17.38 5.02 3.25
N GLN A 172 18.21 6.04 3.31
CA GLN A 172 18.53 6.68 4.57
C GLN A 172 17.28 7.38 5.11
N LEU A 173 16.87 7.04 6.33
CA LEU A 173 15.79 7.74 7.01
C LEU A 173 16.27 9.11 7.46
N THR A 174 15.48 10.14 7.22
CA THR A 174 15.77 11.50 7.71
C THR A 174 15.42 11.65 9.17
N LEU A 175 14.48 10.82 9.67
CA LEU A 175 13.95 10.84 11.03
C LEU A 175 13.50 12.25 11.48
N ASN A 176 13.04 13.06 10.52
CA ASN A 176 12.51 14.38 10.83
C ASN A 176 11.32 14.22 11.79
N PRO A 177 11.24 15.03 12.85
CA PRO A 177 10.03 15.12 13.65
C PRO A 177 8.83 15.34 12.73
N LEU A 178 7.73 14.65 13.00
CA LEU A 178 6.53 14.81 12.20
C LEU A 178 5.75 16.01 12.69
N PRO A 179 5.62 17.05 11.85
CA PRO A 179 4.82 18.20 12.20
C PRO A 179 3.33 17.93 11.97
N TYR A 180 2.53 18.38 12.90
CA TYR A 180 1.09 18.45 12.80
C TYR A 180 0.59 19.78 12.23
N GLN A 181 1.41 20.52 11.47
CA GLN A 181 1.08 21.85 11.00
C GLN A 181 0.50 21.84 9.60
N GLU A 182 -0.53 22.66 9.37
CA GLU A 182 -1.25 22.77 8.09
C GLU A 182 -0.35 23.26 6.95
N ASP A 183 0.76 23.95 7.26
CA ASP A 183 1.65 24.59 6.31
C ASP A 183 2.86 23.73 5.90
N ASP A 184 2.98 22.50 6.41
CA ASP A 184 4.07 21.66 5.98
C ASP A 184 3.89 21.20 4.55
N GLU A 185 4.74 21.74 3.71
CA GLU A 185 4.87 21.29 2.34
C GLU A 185 5.10 19.78 2.32
N ASP A 186 4.13 19.07 1.76
CA ASP A 186 4.11 17.63 1.63
C ASP A 186 5.42 17.11 1.04
N THR A 187 6.11 16.30 1.81
CA THR A 187 7.36 15.71 1.41
C THR A 187 7.13 14.55 0.43
N GLY A 188 7.19 14.84 -0.84
CA GLY A 188 7.54 13.87 -1.86
C GLY A 188 6.38 13.11 -2.49
N LEU A 189 5.73 12.16 -1.83
CA LEU A 189 4.83 11.22 -2.50
C LEU A 189 3.45 11.81 -2.81
N GLY A 190 2.86 12.56 -1.87
CA GLY A 190 1.60 13.25 -2.11
C GLY A 190 1.75 14.33 -3.18
N ARG A 191 2.87 15.07 -3.17
CA ARG A 191 3.18 16.06 -4.20
C ARG A 191 3.36 15.43 -5.59
N ALA A 192 3.92 14.23 -5.67
CA ALA A 192 4.01 13.49 -6.93
C ALA A 192 2.64 13.14 -7.53
N LEU A 193 1.59 13.04 -6.71
CA LEU A 193 0.23 12.76 -7.20
C LEU A 193 -0.46 13.99 -7.78
N LEU A 194 0.01 15.20 -7.47
CA LEU A 194 -0.52 16.44 -8.06
C LEU A 194 -0.32 16.48 -9.59
N ILE A 195 0.71 15.81 -10.10
CA ILE A 195 0.92 15.66 -11.55
C ILE A 195 -0.20 14.87 -12.25
N TYR A 196 -0.96 14.09 -11.50
CA TYR A 196 -2.12 13.34 -11.96
C TYR A 196 -3.45 14.08 -11.64
N GLY A 197 -3.40 15.30 -11.14
CA GLY A 197 -4.59 16.06 -10.77
C GLY A 197 -5.31 15.55 -9.53
N ALA A 198 -4.64 14.77 -8.68
CA ALA A 198 -5.24 14.25 -7.46
C ALA A 198 -5.57 15.38 -6.46
N THR A 199 -6.78 15.33 -5.91
CA THR A 199 -7.28 16.22 -4.86
C THR A 199 -7.80 15.38 -3.70
N GLU A 200 -8.14 16.01 -2.58
CA GLU A 200 -8.74 15.31 -1.44
C GLU A 200 -10.05 14.57 -1.81
N GLU A 201 -10.77 15.02 -2.84
CA GLU A 201 -12.00 14.39 -3.33
C GLU A 201 -11.75 13.19 -4.26
N SER A 202 -10.51 12.92 -4.61
CA SER A 202 -10.17 11.80 -5.49
C SER A 202 -10.48 10.45 -4.83
N ILE A 203 -10.96 9.51 -5.64
CA ILE A 203 -11.21 8.12 -5.25
C ILE A 203 -10.27 7.25 -6.08
N TYR A 204 -9.35 6.57 -5.38
CA TYR A 204 -8.27 5.82 -6.01
C TYR A 204 -8.51 4.32 -5.92
N LEU A 205 -8.46 3.62 -7.05
CA LEU A 205 -8.56 2.15 -7.11
C LEU A 205 -7.17 1.52 -7.20
N SER A 206 -6.86 0.64 -6.23
CA SER A 206 -5.65 -0.20 -6.17
C SER A 206 -5.97 -1.67 -6.42
N PRO A 207 -5.78 -2.19 -7.63
CA PRO A 207 -6.10 -3.57 -7.97
C PRO A 207 -4.91 -4.54 -7.77
N ALA A 208 -3.71 -4.02 -7.56
CA ALA A 208 -2.48 -4.81 -7.51
C ALA A 208 -2.10 -5.20 -6.07
N PRO A 209 -1.23 -6.21 -5.88
CA PRO A 209 -0.75 -6.60 -4.55
C PRO A 209 0.02 -5.46 -3.87
N LEU A 210 -0.37 -5.14 -2.64
CA LEU A 210 0.15 -4.00 -1.87
C LEU A 210 1.62 -4.12 -1.46
N TYR A 211 2.20 -5.31 -1.51
CA TYR A 211 3.63 -5.50 -1.24
C TYR A 211 4.56 -4.97 -2.35
N HIS A 212 4.03 -4.67 -3.53
CA HIS A 212 4.82 -4.03 -4.58
C HIS A 212 5.00 -2.52 -4.32
N SER A 213 6.17 -2.00 -4.74
CA SER A 213 6.53 -0.59 -4.54
C SER A 213 5.46 0.38 -5.05
N ALA A 214 4.96 0.17 -6.27
CA ALA A 214 4.03 1.09 -6.89
C ALA A 214 2.67 1.14 -6.16
N PRO A 215 1.90 0.04 -5.98
CA PRO A 215 0.64 0.09 -5.26
C PRO A 215 0.79 0.55 -3.82
N LEU A 216 1.85 0.12 -3.11
CA LEU A 216 2.13 0.61 -1.76
C LEU A 216 2.27 2.13 -1.71
N ASN A 217 3.13 2.67 -2.55
CA ASN A 217 3.44 4.10 -2.57
C ASN A 217 2.24 4.94 -3.04
N PHE A 218 1.54 4.51 -4.09
CA PHE A 218 0.38 5.25 -4.58
C PHE A 218 -0.75 5.28 -3.55
N VAL A 219 -1.12 4.15 -2.94
CA VAL A 219 -2.16 4.14 -1.89
C VAL A 219 -1.74 5.01 -0.72
N THR A 220 -0.48 4.88 -0.23
CA THR A 220 0.03 5.73 0.84
C THR A 220 -0.08 7.23 0.48
N GLY A 221 0.29 7.59 -0.75
CA GLY A 221 0.20 8.97 -1.22
C GLY A 221 -1.23 9.50 -1.31
N PHE A 222 -2.17 8.71 -1.87
CA PHE A 222 -3.59 9.09 -1.92
C PHE A 222 -4.20 9.22 -0.52
N LEU A 223 -3.90 8.29 0.37
CA LEU A 223 -4.34 8.39 1.78
C LEU A 223 -3.75 9.62 2.48
N ALA A 224 -2.48 9.95 2.22
CA ALA A 224 -1.84 11.15 2.75
C ALA A 224 -2.51 12.44 2.29
N GLN A 225 -3.08 12.47 1.08
CA GLN A 225 -3.86 13.60 0.54
C GLN A 225 -5.31 13.67 1.08
N GLY A 226 -5.72 12.74 1.93
CA GLY A 226 -7.10 12.67 2.42
C GLY A 226 -8.10 12.05 1.44
N CYS A 227 -7.61 11.36 0.41
CA CYS A 227 -8.41 10.65 -0.57
C CYS A 227 -9.01 9.36 -0.01
N THR A 228 -9.97 8.77 -0.73
CA THR A 228 -10.46 7.42 -0.46
C THR A 228 -9.73 6.41 -1.37
N ALA A 229 -9.19 5.35 -0.79
CA ALA A 229 -8.56 4.23 -1.51
C ALA A 229 -9.50 3.02 -1.54
N ILE A 230 -9.85 2.58 -2.74
CA ILE A 230 -10.59 1.33 -2.98
C ILE A 230 -9.56 0.24 -3.27
N ILE A 231 -9.53 -0.81 -2.44
CA ILE A 231 -8.54 -1.88 -2.54
C ILE A 231 -9.25 -3.16 -2.99
N LEU A 232 -8.77 -3.75 -4.08
CA LEU A 232 -9.18 -5.11 -4.44
C LEU A 232 -8.37 -6.13 -3.62
N GLU A 233 -9.05 -7.02 -2.90
CA GLU A 233 -8.40 -8.12 -2.19
C GLU A 233 -7.66 -9.05 -3.17
N LYS A 234 -8.25 -9.23 -4.35
CA LYS A 234 -7.67 -9.96 -5.48
C LYS A 234 -8.10 -9.33 -6.78
N PHE A 235 -7.17 -9.20 -7.72
CA PHE A 235 -7.50 -8.67 -9.04
C PHE A 235 -8.46 -9.60 -9.80
N ASP A 236 -9.62 -9.07 -10.10
CA ASP A 236 -10.60 -9.60 -11.03
C ASP A 236 -11.10 -8.47 -11.91
N THR A 237 -11.34 -8.73 -13.19
CA THR A 237 -11.66 -7.71 -14.18
C THR A 237 -13.06 -7.14 -14.00
N GLU A 238 -14.06 -7.98 -13.71
CA GLU A 238 -15.43 -7.49 -13.51
C GLU A 238 -15.59 -6.80 -12.16
N VAL A 239 -14.95 -7.34 -11.11
CA VAL A 239 -14.90 -6.66 -9.81
C VAL A 239 -14.25 -5.26 -9.92
N ALA A 240 -13.21 -5.12 -10.74
CA ALA A 240 -12.56 -3.84 -10.96
C ALA A 240 -13.48 -2.85 -11.71
N LEU A 241 -14.18 -3.29 -12.76
CA LEU A 241 -15.14 -2.44 -13.50
C LEU A 241 -16.31 -2.02 -12.60
N LYS A 242 -16.84 -2.98 -11.83
CA LYS A 242 -17.89 -2.71 -10.85
C LYS A 242 -17.42 -1.71 -9.80
N ALA A 243 -16.21 -1.86 -9.27
CA ALA A 243 -15.64 -0.93 -8.30
C ALA A 243 -15.50 0.49 -8.88
N ILE A 244 -15.07 0.64 -10.15
CA ILE A 244 -15.01 1.95 -10.81
C ILE A 244 -16.39 2.61 -10.83
N GLN A 245 -17.41 1.87 -11.23
CA GLN A 245 -18.79 2.38 -11.28
C GLN A 245 -19.36 2.71 -9.90
N ASP A 246 -19.30 1.73 -8.96
CA ASP A 246 -20.04 1.82 -7.70
C ASP A 246 -19.43 2.86 -6.76
N TYR A 247 -18.10 2.94 -6.72
CA TYR A 247 -17.37 3.90 -5.89
C TYR A 247 -17.05 5.21 -6.61
N LYS A 248 -17.43 5.38 -7.88
CA LYS A 248 -17.13 6.58 -8.67
C LYS A 248 -15.62 6.88 -8.72
N VAL A 249 -14.83 5.85 -8.96
CA VAL A 249 -13.37 5.95 -9.03
C VAL A 249 -12.93 6.99 -10.04
N THR A 250 -12.00 7.85 -9.61
CA THR A 250 -11.40 8.90 -10.45
C THR A 250 -10.01 8.54 -10.94
N HIS A 251 -9.23 7.87 -10.11
CA HIS A 251 -7.83 7.50 -10.36
C HIS A 251 -7.61 6.00 -10.13
N SER A 252 -6.70 5.41 -10.87
CA SER A 252 -6.36 3.99 -10.70
C SER A 252 -4.94 3.69 -11.17
N GLN A 253 -4.38 2.56 -10.72
CA GLN A 253 -3.08 2.10 -11.19
C GLN A 253 -3.14 0.64 -11.68
N TRP A 254 -2.46 0.37 -12.79
CA TRP A 254 -2.51 -0.89 -13.51
C TRP A 254 -1.13 -1.38 -13.93
N VAL A 255 -1.07 -2.63 -14.36
CA VAL A 255 0.05 -3.19 -15.10
C VAL A 255 -0.43 -3.72 -16.46
N PRO A 256 0.40 -3.78 -17.52
CA PRO A 256 -0.03 -4.18 -18.85
C PRO A 256 -0.74 -5.53 -18.95
N THR A 257 -0.36 -6.50 -18.10
CA THR A 257 -1.04 -7.80 -18.03
C THR A 257 -2.50 -7.69 -17.58
N MET A 258 -2.84 -6.71 -16.74
CA MET A 258 -4.25 -6.43 -16.36
C MET A 258 -5.00 -5.87 -17.55
N PHE A 259 -4.40 -4.99 -18.36
CA PHE A 259 -5.01 -4.50 -19.59
C PHE A 259 -5.34 -5.64 -20.56
N VAL A 260 -4.39 -6.57 -20.77
CA VAL A 260 -4.62 -7.76 -21.60
C VAL A 260 -5.81 -8.59 -21.07
N ARG A 261 -5.93 -8.75 -19.74
CA ARG A 261 -7.06 -9.48 -19.14
C ARG A 261 -8.39 -8.77 -19.36
N PHE A 262 -8.44 -7.46 -19.22
CA PHE A 262 -9.62 -6.67 -19.53
C PHE A 262 -10.07 -6.80 -21.00
N LEU A 263 -9.12 -6.81 -21.94
CA LEU A 263 -9.43 -6.94 -23.37
C LEU A 263 -9.93 -8.35 -23.75
N LYS A 264 -9.78 -9.35 -22.86
CA LYS A 264 -10.31 -10.70 -23.04
C LYS A 264 -11.76 -10.89 -22.53
N ILE A 265 -12.30 -9.90 -21.80
CA ILE A 265 -13.71 -9.94 -21.39
C ILE A 265 -14.59 -9.76 -22.62
N ASP A 266 -15.74 -10.43 -22.64
CA ASP A 266 -16.74 -10.25 -23.68
C ASP A 266 -17.09 -8.76 -23.88
N PRO A 267 -17.09 -8.24 -25.12
CA PRO A 267 -17.42 -6.86 -25.38
C PRO A 267 -18.77 -6.42 -24.81
N SER A 268 -19.75 -7.31 -24.75
CA SER A 268 -21.07 -7.02 -24.16
C SER A 268 -21.00 -6.73 -22.66
N ILE A 269 -20.05 -7.35 -21.93
CA ILE A 269 -19.82 -7.07 -20.50
C ILE A 269 -19.14 -5.71 -20.32
N ARG A 270 -18.20 -5.36 -21.21
CA ARG A 270 -17.47 -4.08 -21.11
C ARG A 270 -18.38 -2.86 -21.13
N THR A 271 -19.48 -2.94 -21.88
CA THR A 271 -20.44 -1.83 -22.06
C THR A 271 -21.50 -1.74 -20.96
N GLN A 272 -21.50 -2.67 -19.99
CA GLN A 272 -22.47 -2.68 -18.90
C GLN A 272 -22.10 -1.74 -17.74
N TYR A 273 -20.85 -1.28 -17.69
CA TYR A 273 -20.34 -0.48 -16.58
C TYR A 273 -20.19 0.98 -16.96
N ASP A 274 -20.64 1.87 -16.07
CA ASP A 274 -20.41 3.31 -16.18
C ASP A 274 -19.00 3.67 -15.66
N LEU A 275 -18.11 4.03 -16.57
CA LEU A 275 -16.72 4.41 -16.28
C LEU A 275 -16.51 5.93 -16.39
N SER A 276 -17.55 6.73 -16.49
CA SER A 276 -17.48 8.17 -16.82
C SER A 276 -16.75 9.01 -15.76
N THR A 277 -16.68 8.52 -14.51
CA THR A 277 -15.93 9.20 -13.44
C THR A 277 -14.41 8.94 -13.47
N HIS A 278 -13.96 7.93 -14.23
CA HIS A 278 -12.58 7.51 -14.30
C HIS A 278 -11.76 8.44 -15.19
N GLN A 279 -10.96 9.29 -14.60
CA GLN A 279 -10.24 10.39 -15.26
C GLN A 279 -8.78 10.06 -15.53
N VAL A 280 -8.15 9.22 -14.68
CA VAL A 280 -6.71 8.91 -14.75
C VAL A 280 -6.47 7.43 -14.51
N ALA A 281 -5.90 6.76 -15.48
CA ALA A 281 -5.48 5.36 -15.40
C ALA A 281 -3.96 5.27 -15.57
N ILE A 282 -3.26 5.14 -14.43
CA ILE A 282 -1.79 5.08 -14.39
C ILE A 282 -1.34 3.65 -14.69
N HIS A 283 -0.32 3.46 -15.51
CA HIS A 283 0.29 2.15 -15.68
C HIS A 283 1.81 2.19 -15.75
N ALA A 284 2.43 1.10 -15.35
CA ALA A 284 3.89 0.94 -15.33
C ALA A 284 4.29 -0.53 -15.16
N ALA A 285 5.50 -0.75 -14.68
CA ALA A 285 6.13 -2.02 -14.31
C ALA A 285 6.61 -2.89 -15.47
N ALA A 286 6.05 -2.73 -16.67
CA ALA A 286 6.49 -3.42 -17.87
C ALA A 286 6.11 -2.59 -19.12
N PRO A 287 6.78 -2.81 -20.27
CA PRO A 287 6.33 -2.23 -21.52
C PRO A 287 4.90 -2.66 -21.86
N CYS A 288 4.04 -1.72 -22.21
CA CYS A 288 2.69 -2.03 -22.68
C CYS A 288 2.73 -2.25 -24.21
N PRO A 289 2.26 -3.42 -24.72
CA PRO A 289 2.17 -3.61 -26.16
C PRO A 289 1.31 -2.52 -26.82
N VAL A 290 1.78 -1.94 -27.93
CA VAL A 290 1.11 -0.83 -28.63
C VAL A 290 -0.37 -1.13 -28.89
N ALA A 291 -0.69 -2.29 -29.50
CA ALA A 291 -2.06 -2.67 -29.80
C ALA A 291 -2.96 -2.83 -28.54
N VAL A 292 -2.38 -3.20 -27.40
CA VAL A 292 -3.12 -3.26 -26.12
C VAL A 292 -3.42 -1.86 -25.61
N LYS A 293 -2.47 -0.95 -25.71
CA LYS A 293 -2.63 0.44 -25.27
C LYS A 293 -3.64 1.19 -26.14
N GLU A 294 -3.54 1.04 -27.47
CA GLU A 294 -4.51 1.60 -28.42
C GLU A 294 -5.96 1.17 -28.11
N GLN A 295 -6.20 -0.14 -27.96
CA GLN A 295 -7.51 -0.68 -27.61
C GLN A 295 -8.02 -0.19 -26.25
N ARG A 296 -7.12 0.07 -25.29
CA ARG A 296 -7.50 0.64 -23.98
C ARG A 296 -7.90 2.10 -24.10
N ILE A 297 -7.17 2.89 -24.88
CA ILE A 297 -7.50 4.30 -25.16
C ILE A 297 -8.83 4.38 -25.93
N GLU A 298 -9.05 3.50 -26.90
CA GLU A 298 -10.34 3.43 -27.62
C GLU A 298 -11.51 3.16 -26.68
N TRP A 299 -11.33 2.26 -25.68
CA TRP A 299 -12.41 1.91 -24.75
C TRP A 299 -12.57 2.90 -23.60
N TRP A 300 -11.48 3.31 -22.95
CA TRP A 300 -11.51 4.14 -21.72
C TRP A 300 -11.40 5.64 -22.01
N GLY A 301 -11.08 6.03 -23.24
CA GLY A 301 -10.68 7.38 -23.58
C GLY A 301 -9.21 7.67 -23.31
N PRO A 302 -8.74 8.91 -23.57
CA PRO A 302 -7.33 9.30 -23.47
C PRO A 302 -6.91 9.59 -22.01
N ILE A 303 -7.24 8.68 -21.10
CA ILE A 303 -6.98 8.82 -19.65
C ILE A 303 -5.75 8.04 -19.16
N LEU A 304 -5.02 7.37 -20.07
CA LEU A 304 -3.87 6.57 -19.72
C LEU A 304 -2.64 7.45 -19.49
N HIS A 305 -1.96 7.21 -18.36
CA HIS A 305 -0.68 7.79 -18.01
C HIS A 305 0.31 6.66 -17.79
N GLU A 306 1.37 6.63 -18.58
CA GLU A 306 2.45 5.67 -18.42
C GLU A 306 3.62 6.32 -17.70
N TYR A 307 4.21 5.62 -16.74
CA TYR A 307 5.48 6.05 -16.17
C TYR A 307 6.51 4.94 -16.19
N TYR A 308 7.77 5.35 -16.28
CA TYR A 308 8.95 4.50 -16.13
C TYR A 308 9.75 4.99 -14.93
N ALA A 309 9.94 4.11 -13.95
CA ALA A 309 10.77 4.34 -12.76
C ALA A 309 11.30 3.02 -12.22
N GLY A 310 12.45 3.04 -11.56
CA GLY A 310 12.98 1.91 -10.78
C GLY A 310 12.54 1.96 -9.32
N THR A 311 12.68 0.84 -8.61
CA THR A 311 12.43 0.77 -7.15
C THR A 311 13.37 1.70 -6.39
N GLU A 312 14.56 1.94 -6.91
CA GLU A 312 15.56 2.87 -6.39
C GLU A 312 15.15 4.35 -6.49
N PHE A 313 14.17 4.64 -7.35
CA PHE A 313 13.64 5.98 -7.60
C PHE A 313 14.69 7.02 -8.03
N ASN A 314 15.60 6.63 -8.92
CA ASN A 314 16.64 7.52 -9.48
C ASN A 314 16.10 8.54 -10.50
N GLY A 315 14.80 8.59 -10.67
CA GLY A 315 14.06 9.45 -11.59
C GLY A 315 12.83 8.76 -12.15
N MET A 316 11.92 9.55 -12.69
CA MET A 316 10.67 9.08 -13.30
C MET A 316 10.46 9.81 -14.63
N LYS A 317 10.11 9.07 -15.67
CA LYS A 317 9.57 9.63 -16.92
C LYS A 317 8.10 9.30 -17.00
N ILE A 318 7.30 10.27 -17.45
CA ILE A 318 5.86 10.14 -17.58
C ILE A 318 5.48 10.56 -19.00
N ILE A 319 4.49 9.87 -19.56
CA ILE A 319 3.84 10.21 -20.82
C ILE A 319 2.33 9.96 -20.67
N ASN A 320 1.50 10.86 -21.13
CA ASN A 320 0.06 10.68 -21.17
C ASN A 320 -0.42 10.18 -22.56
N SER A 321 -1.73 9.96 -22.71
CA SER A 321 -2.30 9.44 -23.97
C SER A 321 -2.23 10.42 -25.14
N GLU A 322 -2.12 11.72 -24.86
CA GLU A 322 -2.04 12.75 -25.93
C GLU A 322 -0.62 12.88 -26.47
N GLU A 323 0.37 12.62 -25.63
CA GLU A 323 1.79 12.68 -25.98
C GLU A 323 2.30 11.37 -26.57
N TRP A 324 1.60 10.27 -26.35
CA TRP A 324 1.96 8.92 -26.79
C TRP A 324 1.53 8.66 -28.20
#